data_43817449039d84863affea1203838e8a
#
_entry.id   43817449039d84863affea1203838e8a
#
_cell.length_a   1.000
_cell.length_b   1.000
_cell.length_c   1.000
_cell.angle_alpha   90.00
_cell.angle_beta   90.00
_cell.angle_gamma   90.00
#
_symmetry.space_group_name_H-M   'P 1'
#
loop_
_entity.id
_entity.type
_entity.pdbx_description
1 polymer ?
#
loop_
_entity_poly.entity_id
_entity_poly.type
_entity_poly.pdbx_seq_one_letter_code
_entity_poly.pdbx_strand_id
1 'polypeptide(L)'
;MMLRRIDKDQPETFAFTKSNLSWAKKQISKYPKGRQQSAVIPLLYRAQEQEGWISKPAIEFIAKMLKMAPIRVYEVASFYFMFHLSPVGKKAHIQVCGTTPCMLRGSEKLIEICKQKISKNQKKPCSNGKLSWEEVECIGACSNSPVVQIGSDYYEDLSEESFSNLLDNLIEGYPEPGSQKKRFSSEPEGFLNSRKIKMEAVSYTHLRAHETDSYLVCRL
;
A
#
# COMPACT_ATOMS: atom_id res chain seq x y z
N MET A 1 -3.22 -17.29 -11.67
CA MET A 1 -2.72 -15.90 -11.66
C MET A 1 -3.57 -15.06 -12.60
N MET A 2 -4.30 -14.08 -12.07
CA MET A 2 -5.20 -13.26 -12.89
C MET A 2 -4.37 -12.25 -13.67
N LEU A 3 -4.51 -12.21 -15.00
CA LEU A 3 -3.81 -11.22 -15.84
C LEU A 3 -4.26 -9.81 -15.44
N ARG A 4 -3.30 -8.98 -15.00
CA ARG A 4 -3.55 -7.58 -14.67
C ARG A 4 -3.64 -6.77 -15.98
N ARG A 5 -4.84 -6.34 -16.31
CA ARG A 5 -5.11 -5.52 -17.50
C ARG A 5 -5.57 -4.14 -17.07
N ILE A 6 -5.22 -3.17 -17.90
CA ILE A 6 -5.74 -1.82 -17.77
C ILE A 6 -7.25 -1.82 -18.04
N ASP A 7 -7.99 -0.96 -17.37
CA ASP A 7 -9.42 -0.80 -17.57
C ASP A 7 -9.75 -0.48 -19.03
N LYS A 8 -10.94 -0.87 -19.47
CA LYS A 8 -11.42 -0.58 -20.83
C LYS A 8 -11.83 0.88 -20.97
N ASP A 9 -12.41 1.43 -19.91
CA ASP A 9 -12.87 2.81 -19.87
C ASP A 9 -11.71 3.70 -19.45
N GLN A 10 -11.23 4.54 -20.37
CA GLN A 10 -10.07 5.39 -20.18
C GLN A 10 -10.46 6.87 -20.21
N PRO A 11 -9.84 7.72 -19.38
CA PRO A 11 -9.98 9.16 -19.54
C PRO A 11 -9.33 9.59 -20.88
N GLU A 12 -9.82 10.68 -21.45
CA GLU A 12 -9.29 11.20 -22.71
C GLU A 12 -7.84 11.68 -22.58
N THR A 13 -7.50 12.30 -21.46
CA THR A 13 -6.20 12.92 -21.23
C THR A 13 -5.74 12.74 -19.79
N PHE A 14 -4.44 12.87 -19.58
CA PHE A 14 -3.82 12.98 -18.27
C PHE A 14 -2.74 14.07 -18.30
N ALA A 15 -2.68 14.86 -17.24
CA ALA A 15 -1.57 15.78 -16.98
C ALA A 15 -1.35 15.91 -15.47
N PHE A 16 -0.09 15.99 -15.04
CA PHE A 16 0.19 16.34 -13.65
C PHE A 16 -0.27 17.76 -13.33
N THR A 17 -0.81 17.97 -12.14
CA THR A 17 -1.00 19.31 -11.59
C THR A 17 0.32 20.09 -11.59
N LYS A 18 0.29 21.42 -11.52
CA LYS A 18 1.50 22.24 -11.48
C LYS A 18 2.47 21.84 -10.37
N SER A 19 1.95 21.51 -9.19
CA SER A 19 2.75 21.02 -8.05
C SER A 19 3.37 19.66 -8.32
N ASN A 20 2.57 18.69 -8.81
CA ASN A 20 3.04 17.35 -9.14
C ASN A 20 4.05 17.36 -10.29
N LEU A 21 3.86 18.23 -11.28
CA LEU A 21 4.81 18.38 -12.38
C LEU A 21 6.17 18.93 -11.90
N SER A 22 6.15 19.91 -11.00
CA SER A 22 7.36 20.45 -10.37
C SER A 22 8.07 19.36 -9.55
N TRP A 23 7.32 18.61 -8.74
CA TRP A 23 7.85 17.49 -7.98
C TRP A 23 8.43 16.40 -8.90
N ALA A 24 7.74 16.04 -9.99
CA ALA A 24 8.19 15.02 -10.93
C ALA A 24 9.51 15.41 -11.58
N LYS A 25 9.66 16.66 -12.02
CA LYS A 25 10.93 17.18 -12.57
C LYS A 25 12.07 17.10 -11.55
N LYS A 26 11.81 17.49 -10.30
CA LYS A 26 12.78 17.37 -9.19
C LYS A 26 13.13 15.90 -8.90
N GLN A 27 12.17 15.00 -9.01
CA GLN A 27 12.42 13.57 -8.81
C GLN A 27 13.30 12.98 -9.92
N ILE A 28 13.02 13.33 -11.17
CA ILE A 28 13.82 12.92 -12.33
C ILE A 28 15.26 13.43 -12.22
N SER A 29 15.47 14.66 -11.73
CA SER A 29 16.80 15.26 -11.60
C SER A 29 17.70 14.61 -10.56
N LYS A 30 17.17 13.76 -9.67
CA LYS A 30 17.96 12.99 -8.70
C LYS A 30 18.79 11.88 -9.37
N TYR A 31 18.42 11.45 -10.57
CA TYR A 31 19.10 10.38 -11.28
C TYR A 31 20.16 10.92 -12.22
N PRO A 32 21.30 10.23 -12.38
CA PRO A 32 22.36 10.63 -13.28
C PRO A 32 21.88 10.75 -14.73
N LYS A 33 22.58 11.56 -15.53
CA LYS A 33 22.29 11.73 -16.96
C LYS A 33 22.25 10.37 -17.67
N GLY A 34 21.20 10.10 -18.43
CA GLY A 34 20.98 8.82 -19.11
C GLY A 34 20.32 7.73 -18.23
N ARG A 35 20.07 7.99 -16.93
CA ARG A 35 19.42 7.05 -15.99
C ARG A 35 18.07 7.54 -15.46
N GLN A 36 17.52 8.57 -16.05
CA GLN A 36 16.25 9.20 -15.62
C GLN A 36 15.06 8.24 -15.68
N GLN A 37 15.15 7.17 -16.47
CA GLN A 37 14.13 6.12 -16.57
C GLN A 37 13.85 5.44 -15.21
N SER A 38 14.83 5.43 -14.30
CA SER A 38 14.65 4.90 -12.94
C SER A 38 13.61 5.66 -12.12
N ALA A 39 13.19 6.85 -12.54
CA ALA A 39 12.11 7.61 -11.90
C ALA A 39 10.70 7.07 -12.22
N VAL A 40 10.56 6.01 -13.01
CA VAL A 40 9.25 5.49 -13.46
C VAL A 40 8.33 5.12 -12.29
N ILE A 41 8.83 4.40 -11.29
CA ILE A 41 8.04 3.97 -10.13
C ILE A 41 7.52 5.17 -9.32
N PRO A 42 8.36 6.13 -8.86
CA PRO A 42 7.85 7.29 -8.14
C PRO A 42 6.89 8.16 -8.96
N LEU A 43 7.07 8.26 -10.28
CA LEU A 43 6.15 9.02 -11.13
C LEU A 43 4.80 8.31 -11.27
N LEU A 44 4.78 6.98 -11.45
CA LEU A 44 3.55 6.19 -11.43
C LEU A 44 2.82 6.33 -10.11
N TYR A 45 3.55 6.25 -8.99
CA TYR A 45 2.98 6.43 -7.67
C TYR A 45 2.31 7.80 -7.51
N ARG A 46 2.99 8.87 -7.95
CA ARG A 46 2.45 10.23 -7.92
C ARG A 46 1.22 10.41 -8.83
N ALA A 47 1.19 9.72 -9.98
CA ALA A 47 0.01 9.73 -10.85
C ALA A 47 -1.17 9.03 -10.18
N GLN A 48 -0.93 7.89 -9.53
CA GLN A 48 -1.95 7.18 -8.76
C GLN A 48 -2.46 7.99 -7.57
N GLU A 49 -1.60 8.69 -6.83
CA GLU A 49 -2.04 9.60 -5.77
C GLU A 49 -2.95 10.73 -6.29
N GLN A 50 -2.71 11.19 -7.52
CA GLN A 50 -3.53 12.25 -8.13
C GLN A 50 -4.89 11.75 -8.61
N GLU A 51 -4.94 10.60 -9.28
CA GLU A 51 -6.13 10.09 -9.99
C GLU A 51 -6.80 8.89 -9.30
N GLY A 52 -6.14 8.31 -8.29
CA GLY A 52 -6.56 7.08 -7.61
C GLY A 52 -6.18 5.79 -8.33
N TRP A 53 -5.81 5.84 -9.60
CA TRP A 53 -5.40 4.70 -10.42
C TRP A 53 -4.51 5.13 -11.58
N ILE A 54 -3.90 4.17 -12.26
CA ILE A 54 -3.02 4.41 -13.41
C ILE A 54 -3.79 4.18 -14.71
N SER A 55 -4.10 5.26 -15.40
CA SER A 55 -4.74 5.23 -16.71
C SER A 55 -3.73 5.12 -17.85
N LYS A 56 -4.20 4.70 -19.06
CA LYS A 56 -3.36 4.65 -20.26
C LYS A 56 -2.76 6.02 -20.60
N PRO A 57 -3.50 7.14 -20.60
CA PRO A 57 -2.91 8.46 -20.80
C PRO A 57 -1.85 8.84 -19.76
N ALA A 58 -1.98 8.40 -18.51
CA ALA A 58 -0.97 8.62 -17.49
C ALA A 58 0.34 7.87 -17.81
N ILE A 59 0.24 6.63 -18.28
CA ILE A 59 1.38 5.82 -18.74
C ILE A 59 2.09 6.52 -19.91
N GLU A 60 1.33 6.97 -20.91
CA GLU A 60 1.87 7.67 -22.09
C GLU A 60 2.53 8.99 -21.73
N PHE A 61 1.93 9.75 -20.80
CA PHE A 61 2.48 11.00 -20.30
C PHE A 61 3.83 10.79 -19.59
N ILE A 62 3.88 9.81 -18.68
CA ILE A 62 5.11 9.46 -17.95
C ILE A 62 6.18 8.93 -18.90
N ALA A 63 5.81 8.09 -19.86
CA ALA A 63 6.71 7.57 -20.89
C ALA A 63 7.37 8.70 -21.69
N LYS A 64 6.57 9.69 -22.10
CA LYS A 64 7.08 10.90 -22.79
C LYS A 64 8.03 11.70 -21.91
N MET A 65 7.72 11.89 -20.61
CA MET A 65 8.60 12.61 -19.69
C MET A 65 9.95 11.92 -19.50
N LEU A 66 9.96 10.59 -19.45
CA LEU A 66 11.15 9.77 -19.20
C LEU A 66 11.87 9.34 -20.49
N LYS A 67 11.34 9.71 -21.66
CA LYS A 67 11.83 9.26 -22.99
C LYS A 67 11.90 7.73 -23.07
N MET A 68 10.85 7.06 -22.60
CA MET A 68 10.68 5.61 -22.63
C MET A 68 9.57 5.24 -23.61
N ALA A 69 9.62 4.02 -24.13
CA ALA A 69 8.46 3.45 -24.83
C ALA A 69 7.29 3.23 -23.84
N PRO A 70 6.05 3.60 -24.18
CA PRO A 70 4.88 3.43 -23.29
C PRO A 70 4.72 2.00 -22.76
N ILE A 71 5.05 1.00 -23.58
CA ILE A 71 4.99 -0.41 -23.16
C ILE A 71 5.90 -0.70 -21.98
N ARG A 72 7.07 -0.07 -21.88
CA ARG A 72 7.99 -0.26 -20.74
C ARG A 72 7.44 0.34 -19.45
N VAL A 73 6.74 1.46 -19.52
CA VAL A 73 6.05 2.03 -18.36
C VAL A 73 4.87 1.15 -17.95
N TYR A 74 4.13 0.61 -18.94
CA TYR A 74 3.03 -0.33 -18.70
C TYR A 74 3.52 -1.64 -18.05
N GLU A 75 4.66 -2.18 -18.48
CA GLU A 75 5.29 -3.35 -17.84
C GLU A 75 5.50 -3.11 -16.34
N VAL A 76 6.06 -1.95 -15.96
CA VAL A 76 6.27 -1.60 -14.56
C VAL A 76 4.94 -1.45 -13.82
N ALA A 77 3.97 -0.75 -14.41
CA ALA A 77 2.65 -0.56 -13.79
C ALA A 77 1.88 -1.87 -13.60
N SER A 78 2.02 -2.83 -14.53
CA SER A 78 1.37 -4.14 -14.43
C SER A 78 2.11 -5.12 -13.54
N PHE A 79 3.43 -4.98 -13.40
CA PHE A 79 4.26 -5.84 -12.56
C PHE A 79 4.02 -5.59 -11.07
N TYR A 80 4.04 -4.33 -10.65
CA TYR A 80 3.88 -3.99 -9.23
C TYR A 80 2.41 -3.95 -8.81
N PHE A 81 2.04 -4.79 -7.84
CA PHE A 81 0.65 -4.90 -7.35
C PHE A 81 0.14 -3.66 -6.63
N MET A 82 1.02 -2.80 -6.16
CA MET A 82 0.65 -1.51 -5.55
C MET A 82 0.01 -0.52 -6.53
N PHE A 83 0.13 -0.75 -7.83
CA PHE A 83 -0.51 0.10 -8.84
C PHE A 83 -1.87 -0.44 -9.24
N HIS A 84 -2.89 0.42 -9.17
CA HIS A 84 -4.25 0.11 -9.60
C HIS A 84 -4.39 0.43 -11.10
N LEU A 85 -4.77 -0.57 -11.91
CA LEU A 85 -4.96 -0.41 -13.36
C LEU A 85 -6.43 -0.19 -13.75
N SER A 86 -7.30 -0.05 -12.75
CA SER A 86 -8.72 0.26 -12.89
C SER A 86 -9.13 1.24 -11.77
N PRO A 87 -10.21 2.01 -11.96
CA PRO A 87 -10.71 2.91 -10.93
C PRO A 87 -10.98 2.19 -9.61
N VAL A 88 -10.54 2.79 -8.51
CA VAL A 88 -10.81 2.35 -7.14
C VAL A 88 -11.75 3.34 -6.43
N GLY A 89 -12.20 2.99 -5.23
CA GLY A 89 -13.06 3.86 -4.43
C GLY A 89 -12.41 5.21 -4.16
N LYS A 90 -13.13 6.29 -4.45
CA LYS A 90 -12.61 7.66 -4.32
C LYS A 90 -12.23 8.05 -2.89
N LYS A 91 -12.88 7.46 -1.90
CA LYS A 91 -12.61 7.73 -0.49
C LYS A 91 -11.56 6.76 0.05
N ALA A 92 -11.76 5.46 -0.16
CA ALA A 92 -10.83 4.45 0.29
C ALA A 92 -10.86 3.19 -0.59
N HIS A 93 -9.68 2.58 -0.72
CA HIS A 93 -9.50 1.24 -1.26
C HIS A 93 -8.98 0.32 -0.14
N ILE A 94 -9.77 -0.69 0.18
CA ILE A 94 -9.53 -1.58 1.32
C ILE A 94 -8.83 -2.84 0.82
N GLN A 95 -7.63 -3.10 1.30
CA GLN A 95 -6.83 -4.27 0.96
C GLN A 95 -6.80 -5.23 2.14
N VAL A 96 -7.52 -6.34 2.01
CA VAL A 96 -7.63 -7.37 3.07
C VAL A 96 -6.58 -8.42 2.84
N CYS A 97 -5.71 -8.65 3.82
CA CYS A 97 -4.72 -9.73 3.77
C CYS A 97 -5.40 -11.10 3.84
N GLY A 98 -5.25 -11.92 2.79
CA GLY A 98 -5.84 -13.26 2.68
C GLY A 98 -4.87 -14.41 2.95
N THR A 99 -3.61 -14.16 3.33
CA THR A 99 -2.62 -15.21 3.55
C THR A 99 -2.81 -15.94 4.88
N THR A 100 -2.18 -17.10 5.01
CA THR A 100 -2.43 -18.09 6.05
C THR A 100 -2.58 -17.53 7.47
N PRO A 101 -1.69 -16.67 8.02
CA PRO A 101 -1.88 -16.16 9.37
C PRO A 101 -3.17 -15.34 9.53
N CYS A 102 -3.50 -14.48 8.56
CA CYS A 102 -4.72 -13.69 8.58
C CYS A 102 -5.96 -14.57 8.36
N MET A 103 -5.89 -15.56 7.47
CA MET A 103 -6.96 -16.53 7.23
C MET A 103 -7.30 -17.31 8.51
N LEU A 104 -6.29 -17.86 9.19
CA LEU A 104 -6.47 -18.58 10.45
C LEU A 104 -7.04 -17.70 11.57
N ARG A 105 -6.82 -16.40 11.51
CA ARG A 105 -7.34 -15.40 12.45
C ARG A 105 -8.66 -14.76 12.01
N GLY A 106 -9.27 -15.23 10.91
CA GLY A 106 -10.61 -14.85 10.49
C GLY A 106 -10.71 -13.79 9.40
N SER A 107 -9.67 -13.58 8.58
CA SER A 107 -9.75 -12.61 7.47
C SER A 107 -10.83 -12.96 6.44
N GLU A 108 -11.20 -14.23 6.30
CA GLU A 108 -12.32 -14.66 5.44
C GLU A 108 -13.64 -13.95 5.82
N LYS A 109 -13.89 -13.76 7.12
CA LYS A 109 -15.07 -13.04 7.60
C LYS A 109 -15.01 -11.56 7.26
N LEU A 110 -13.81 -10.95 7.30
CA LEU A 110 -13.62 -9.58 6.86
C LEU A 110 -13.89 -9.43 5.35
N ILE A 111 -13.49 -10.42 4.56
CA ILE A 111 -13.78 -10.50 3.12
C ILE A 111 -15.29 -10.59 2.87
N GLU A 112 -16.02 -11.37 3.67
CA GLU A 112 -17.48 -11.47 3.58
C GLU A 112 -18.15 -10.13 3.91
N ILE A 113 -17.69 -9.42 4.91
CA ILE A 113 -18.17 -8.06 5.24
C ILE A 113 -17.91 -7.10 4.08
N CYS A 114 -16.74 -7.17 3.42
CA CYS A 114 -16.47 -6.37 2.23
C CYS A 114 -17.44 -6.68 1.09
N LYS A 115 -17.75 -7.96 0.85
CA LYS A 115 -18.72 -8.38 -0.17
C LYS A 115 -20.13 -7.86 0.11
N GLN A 116 -20.53 -7.80 1.36
CA GLN A 116 -21.84 -7.33 1.79
C GLN A 116 -21.96 -5.80 1.78
N LYS A 117 -20.98 -5.10 2.37
CA LYS A 117 -21.03 -3.65 2.58
C LYS A 117 -20.51 -2.82 1.40
N ILE A 118 -19.59 -3.35 0.60
CA ILE A 118 -18.93 -2.59 -0.45
C ILE A 118 -19.36 -3.08 -1.85
N SER A 119 -18.94 -4.26 -2.23
CA SER A 119 -19.23 -4.85 -3.55
C SER A 119 -19.00 -6.35 -3.54
N LYS A 120 -19.86 -7.11 -4.23
CA LYS A 120 -19.65 -8.55 -4.42
C LYS A 120 -18.34 -8.88 -5.16
N ASN A 121 -17.90 -7.98 -6.03
CA ASN A 121 -16.70 -8.16 -6.85
C ASN A 121 -15.55 -7.31 -6.30
N GLN A 122 -14.38 -7.93 -6.18
CA GLN A 122 -13.13 -7.24 -5.88
C GLN A 122 -12.81 -6.20 -6.95
N LYS A 123 -12.10 -5.13 -6.55
CA LYS A 123 -11.64 -4.04 -7.43
C LYS A 123 -12.74 -3.23 -8.10
N LYS A 124 -13.98 -3.44 -7.71
CA LYS A 124 -15.11 -2.62 -8.19
C LYS A 124 -15.56 -1.68 -7.09
N PRO A 125 -15.66 -0.38 -7.39
CA PRO A 125 -16.25 0.58 -6.45
C PRO A 125 -17.69 0.18 -6.09
N CYS A 126 -18.10 0.50 -4.86
CA CYS A 126 -19.48 0.38 -4.42
C CYS A 126 -20.40 1.31 -5.22
N SER A 127 -21.70 1.14 -5.09
CA SER A 127 -22.72 1.89 -5.86
C SER A 127 -22.58 3.42 -5.79
N ASN A 128 -22.10 3.95 -4.66
CA ASN A 128 -21.82 5.38 -4.48
C ASN A 128 -20.39 5.81 -4.90
N GLY A 129 -19.58 4.88 -5.39
CA GLY A 129 -18.22 5.13 -5.85
C GLY A 129 -17.19 5.50 -4.76
N LYS A 130 -17.58 5.47 -3.47
CA LYS A 130 -16.70 5.90 -2.37
C LYS A 130 -15.67 4.87 -1.96
N LEU A 131 -16.09 3.61 -1.83
CA LEU A 131 -15.26 2.52 -1.34
C LEU A 131 -15.07 1.45 -2.41
N SER A 132 -13.93 0.79 -2.37
CA SER A 132 -13.64 -0.45 -3.10
C SER A 132 -12.77 -1.35 -2.24
N TRP A 133 -12.66 -2.62 -2.60
CA TRP A 133 -11.86 -3.57 -1.84
C TRP A 133 -11.20 -4.60 -2.74
N GLU A 134 -10.13 -5.20 -2.25
CA GLU A 134 -9.49 -6.38 -2.83
C GLU A 134 -8.87 -7.25 -1.75
N GLU A 135 -8.77 -8.53 -2.02
CA GLU A 135 -7.94 -9.45 -1.26
C GLU A 135 -6.51 -9.36 -1.79
N VAL A 136 -5.55 -9.24 -0.88
CA VAL A 136 -4.13 -9.11 -1.22
C VAL A 136 -3.30 -10.20 -0.53
N GLU A 137 -2.11 -10.43 -1.07
CA GLU A 137 -1.09 -11.26 -0.44
C GLU A 137 -0.59 -10.62 0.87
N CYS A 138 0.29 -11.33 1.58
CA CYS A 138 0.81 -10.90 2.87
C CYS A 138 1.38 -9.48 2.84
N ILE A 139 0.86 -8.61 3.71
CA ILE A 139 1.31 -7.23 3.88
C ILE A 139 2.32 -7.03 5.02
N GLY A 140 2.81 -8.13 5.61
CA GLY A 140 3.95 -8.12 6.53
C GLY A 140 3.63 -7.88 8.01
N ALA A 141 2.36 -7.73 8.41
CA ALA A 141 1.96 -7.48 9.80
C ALA A 141 1.32 -8.71 10.48
N CYS A 142 1.84 -9.91 10.22
CA CYS A 142 1.24 -11.18 10.65
C CYS A 142 1.11 -11.34 12.17
N SER A 143 1.98 -10.69 12.96
CA SER A 143 1.91 -10.72 14.43
C SER A 143 0.60 -10.14 14.97
N ASN A 144 -0.03 -9.24 14.24
CA ASN A 144 -1.27 -8.57 14.61
C ASN A 144 -2.42 -8.91 13.65
N SER A 145 -2.48 -10.16 13.19
CA SER A 145 -3.53 -10.66 12.29
C SER A 145 -4.91 -10.65 12.98
N PRO A 146 -6.01 -10.49 12.22
CA PRO A 146 -6.07 -10.15 10.78
C PRO A 146 -5.81 -8.68 10.52
N VAL A 147 -5.25 -8.37 9.34
CA VAL A 147 -4.80 -7.03 8.98
C VAL A 147 -5.43 -6.57 7.68
N VAL A 148 -5.78 -5.29 7.65
CA VAL A 148 -6.28 -4.60 6.48
C VAL A 148 -5.42 -3.36 6.25
N GLN A 149 -5.03 -3.11 5.00
CA GLN A 149 -4.37 -1.88 4.60
C GLN A 149 -5.36 -0.94 3.92
N ILE A 150 -5.33 0.33 4.29
CA ILE A 150 -6.12 1.39 3.67
C ILE A 150 -5.18 2.57 3.42
N GLY A 151 -4.87 2.82 2.16
CA GLY A 151 -3.84 3.81 1.81
C GLY A 151 -2.47 3.41 2.32
N SER A 152 -1.85 4.24 3.16
CA SER A 152 -0.55 4.00 3.79
C SER A 152 -0.64 3.36 5.17
N ASP A 153 -1.86 3.19 5.70
CA ASP A 153 -2.08 2.80 7.09
C ASP A 153 -2.53 1.35 7.23
N TYR A 154 -2.06 0.68 8.28
CA TYR A 154 -2.48 -0.65 8.68
C TYR A 154 -3.50 -0.58 9.81
N TYR A 155 -4.57 -1.36 9.65
CA TYR A 155 -5.57 -1.63 10.66
C TYR A 155 -5.45 -3.08 11.06
N GLU A 156 -5.02 -3.31 12.29
CA GLU A 156 -4.55 -4.59 12.77
C GLU A 156 -5.48 -5.18 13.82
N ASP A 157 -5.37 -6.51 14.01
CA ASP A 157 -6.08 -7.25 15.06
C ASP A 157 -7.61 -7.01 15.02
N LEU A 158 -8.14 -7.07 13.81
CA LEU A 158 -9.53 -6.74 13.52
C LEU A 158 -10.46 -7.89 13.85
N SER A 159 -11.52 -7.61 14.61
CA SER A 159 -12.70 -8.46 14.71
C SER A 159 -13.73 -8.08 13.64
N GLU A 160 -14.74 -8.94 13.44
CA GLU A 160 -15.86 -8.64 12.52
C GLU A 160 -16.55 -7.32 12.89
N GLU A 161 -16.78 -7.10 14.19
CA GLU A 161 -17.42 -5.90 14.71
C GLU A 161 -16.55 -4.65 14.51
N SER A 162 -15.27 -4.72 14.92
CA SER A 162 -14.35 -3.58 14.78
C SER A 162 -14.12 -3.21 13.32
N PHE A 163 -14.05 -4.20 12.41
CA PHE A 163 -13.92 -3.95 10.99
C PHE A 163 -15.19 -3.37 10.37
N SER A 164 -16.36 -3.86 10.79
CA SER A 164 -17.65 -3.31 10.35
C SER A 164 -17.77 -1.82 10.72
N ASN A 165 -17.43 -1.49 11.97
CA ASN A 165 -17.41 -0.12 12.47
C ASN A 165 -16.35 0.75 11.77
N LEU A 166 -15.18 0.17 11.45
CA LEU A 166 -14.13 0.83 10.66
C LEU A 166 -14.67 1.27 9.30
N LEU A 167 -15.36 0.38 8.57
CA LEU A 167 -15.92 0.69 7.26
C LEU A 167 -16.99 1.81 7.32
N ASP A 168 -17.83 1.79 8.35
CA ASP A 168 -18.86 2.82 8.53
C ASP A 168 -18.21 4.18 8.82
N ASN A 169 -17.22 4.22 9.69
CA ASN A 169 -16.48 5.44 10.02
C ASN A 169 -15.63 5.98 8.85
N LEU A 170 -15.13 5.12 7.95
CA LEU A 170 -14.39 5.55 6.76
C LEU A 170 -15.20 6.46 5.83
N ILE A 171 -16.52 6.37 5.86
CA ILE A 171 -17.39 7.22 5.05
C ILE A 171 -17.35 8.67 5.56
N GLU A 172 -17.22 8.87 6.87
CA GLU A 172 -17.18 10.18 7.53
C GLU A 172 -15.74 10.73 7.64
N GLY A 173 -14.78 9.88 7.94
CA GLY A 173 -13.37 10.24 8.10
C GLY A 173 -12.45 9.04 8.10
N TYR A 174 -11.13 9.27 8.21
CA TYR A 174 -10.18 8.18 8.43
C TYR A 174 -10.03 7.96 9.94
N PRO A 175 -10.46 6.81 10.48
CA PRO A 175 -10.19 6.47 11.87
C PRO A 175 -8.69 6.37 12.12
N GLU A 176 -8.28 6.52 13.37
CA GLU A 176 -6.88 6.31 13.74
C GLU A 176 -6.45 4.87 13.44
N PRO A 177 -5.34 4.66 12.70
CA PRO A 177 -4.87 3.33 12.37
C PRO A 177 -4.31 2.60 13.59
N GLY A 178 -4.41 1.29 13.54
CA GLY A 178 -3.62 0.37 14.34
C GLY A 178 -4.13 0.10 15.75
N SER A 179 -4.13 -1.15 16.12
CA SER A 179 -4.20 -1.62 17.50
C SER A 179 -2.98 -1.17 18.31
N GLN A 180 -1.88 -0.86 17.65
CA GLN A 180 -0.55 -0.61 18.22
C GLN A 180 -0.44 0.65 19.08
N LYS A 181 -1.31 1.62 18.90
CA LYS A 181 -1.32 2.82 19.75
C LYS A 181 -1.78 2.54 21.18
N LYS A 182 -2.61 1.53 21.39
CA LYS A 182 -3.24 1.22 22.69
C LYS A 182 -2.75 -0.07 23.33
N ARG A 183 -2.22 -1.00 22.53
CA ARG A 183 -1.67 -2.27 23.04
C ARG A 183 -0.55 -2.77 22.13
N PHE A 184 0.29 -3.62 22.71
CA PHE A 184 1.36 -4.34 22.01
C PHE A 184 0.94 -5.82 21.98
N SER A 185 0.24 -6.26 20.96
CA SER A 185 -0.33 -7.60 20.87
C SER A 185 0.71 -8.71 20.93
N SER A 186 1.96 -8.40 20.56
CA SER A 186 3.11 -9.33 20.65
C SER A 186 3.84 -9.27 22.00
N GLU A 187 3.45 -8.39 22.92
CA GLU A 187 4.09 -8.27 24.24
C GLU A 187 3.30 -9.03 25.30
N PRO A 188 3.98 -9.78 26.19
CA PRO A 188 3.35 -10.36 27.37
C PRO A 188 2.71 -9.29 28.27
N GLU A 189 1.61 -9.64 28.93
CA GLU A 189 0.99 -8.77 29.92
C GLU A 189 2.01 -8.37 31.00
N GLY A 190 2.00 -7.11 31.40
CA GLY A 190 2.93 -6.57 32.41
C GLY A 190 4.30 -6.11 31.90
N PHE A 191 4.59 -6.25 30.62
CA PHE A 191 5.89 -5.89 30.04
C PHE A 191 6.10 -4.37 29.88
N LEU A 192 5.06 -3.58 30.01
CA LEU A 192 5.11 -2.12 29.81
C LEU A 192 6.10 -1.40 30.74
N ASN A 193 6.32 -1.93 31.95
CA ASN A 193 7.25 -1.35 32.92
C ASN A 193 8.74 -1.57 32.57
N SER A 194 9.06 -2.51 31.68
CA SER A 194 10.43 -2.81 31.24
C SER A 194 10.81 -2.14 29.93
N ARG A 195 9.94 -1.28 29.39
CA ARG A 195 10.13 -0.63 28.09
C ARG A 195 11.40 0.20 27.97
N LYS A 196 11.76 0.95 29.01
CA LYS A 196 12.99 1.73 29.02
C LYS A 196 14.22 0.83 28.86
N ILE A 197 14.25 -0.26 29.61
CA ILE A 197 15.34 -1.26 29.58
C ILE A 197 15.41 -1.94 28.21
N LYS A 198 14.25 -2.26 27.59
CA LYS A 198 14.21 -2.88 26.27
C LYS A 198 14.64 -1.96 25.13
N MET A 199 14.26 -0.68 25.17
CA MET A 199 14.71 0.27 24.14
C MET A 199 16.23 0.46 24.18
N GLU A 200 16.84 0.50 25.36
CA GLU A 200 18.28 0.54 25.52
C GLU A 200 18.94 -0.78 25.03
N ALA A 201 18.34 -1.93 25.33
CA ALA A 201 18.83 -3.22 24.88
C ALA A 201 18.71 -3.41 23.35
N VAL A 202 17.62 -2.94 22.73
CA VAL A 202 17.44 -2.99 21.26
C VAL A 202 18.42 -2.04 20.58
N SER A 203 18.65 -0.85 21.11
CA SER A 203 19.68 0.06 20.59
C SER A 203 21.07 -0.55 20.63
N TYR A 204 21.40 -1.25 21.71
CA TYR A 204 22.70 -1.92 21.87
C TYR A 204 22.86 -3.15 20.98
N THR A 205 21.81 -3.96 20.78
CA THR A 205 21.85 -5.12 19.88
C THR A 205 21.93 -4.71 18.42
N HIS A 206 21.31 -3.61 18.03
CA HIS A 206 21.41 -3.06 16.68
C HIS A 206 22.84 -2.57 16.38
N LEU A 207 23.47 -1.88 17.31
CA LEU A 207 24.87 -1.46 17.17
C LEU A 207 25.81 -2.68 17.06
N ARG A 208 25.60 -3.72 17.87
CA ARG A 208 26.40 -4.95 17.78
C ARG A 208 26.15 -5.75 16.49
N ALA A 209 24.93 -5.81 15.98
CA ALA A 209 24.62 -6.47 14.72
C ALA A 209 25.35 -5.81 13.54
N HIS A 210 25.39 -4.47 13.52
CA HIS A 210 26.18 -3.73 12.52
C HIS A 210 27.69 -3.96 12.64
N GLU A 211 28.22 -4.05 13.85
CA GLU A 211 29.64 -4.38 14.05
C GLU A 211 29.96 -5.82 13.62
N THR A 212 29.04 -6.76 13.86
CA THR A 212 29.24 -8.17 13.48
C THR A 212 29.22 -8.33 11.96
N ASP A 213 28.35 -7.64 11.25
CA ASP A 213 28.32 -7.65 9.78
C ASP A 213 29.56 -7.02 9.16
N SER A 214 30.09 -5.94 9.75
CA SER A 214 31.34 -5.34 9.27
C SER A 214 32.56 -6.26 9.45
N TYR A 215 32.60 -7.07 10.51
CA TYR A 215 33.64 -8.05 10.74
C TYR A 215 33.55 -9.28 9.81
N LEU A 216 32.35 -9.67 9.41
CA LEU A 216 32.15 -10.79 8.48
C LEU A 216 32.52 -10.41 7.04
N VAL A 217 32.27 -9.20 6.62
CA VAL A 217 32.62 -8.69 5.28
C VAL A 217 34.11 -8.50 5.09
N CYS A 218 34.87 -8.24 6.18
CA CYS A 218 36.31 -8.07 6.11
C CYS A 218 37.11 -9.40 6.16
N ARG A 219 36.46 -10.57 6.29
CA ARG A 219 37.10 -11.88 6.36
C ARG A 219 36.85 -12.80 5.16
N LEU A 220 36.15 -12.34 4.15
CA LEU A 220 35.99 -12.95 2.83
C LEU A 220 36.77 -12.18 1.78
#